data_166ee839b35608c2a8d07333ee31d9ea
#
_entry.id   166ee839b35608c2a8d07333ee31d9ea
#
_cell.length_a   1.000
_cell.length_b   1.000
_cell.length_c   1.000
_cell.angle_alpha   90.00
_cell.angle_beta   90.00
_cell.angle_gamma   90.00
#
_symmetry.space_group_name_H-M   'P 1'
#
loop_
_entity.id
_entity.type
_entity.pdbx_description
1 polymer ?
#
loop_
_entity_poly.entity_id
_entity_poly.type
_entity_poly.pdbx_seq_one_letter_code
_entity_poly.pdbx_strand_id
1 'polypeptide(L)'
;MKIVFILLEVFLFFSCNHRQSTELLKIKPIDELQTEIPVSEFADSVSLIQLDNRFLLASYGNPCFTDSFFLVTVADGVLKYSYTGELLMKIGEIGQGPMEYNRNNLMTIDIRNKRIRVYSIQEKVMIEYSYDGDFLNRVHFDLPDDTFGYPTTMRV
;
A
#
# COMPACT_ATOMS: atom_id res chain seq x y z
N MET A 1 -42.93 -47.32 16.69
CA MET A 1 -42.56 -45.93 17.05
C MET A 1 -41.21 -45.79 17.77
N LYS A 2 -40.77 -46.75 18.60
CA LYS A 2 -39.47 -46.68 19.31
C LYS A 2 -38.24 -46.88 18.44
N ILE A 3 -38.33 -47.64 17.35
CA ILE A 3 -37.19 -47.95 16.45
C ILE A 3 -36.80 -46.75 15.57
N VAL A 4 -37.78 -45.92 15.19
CA VAL A 4 -37.53 -44.70 14.36
C VAL A 4 -36.79 -43.63 15.16
N PHE A 5 -37.01 -43.54 16.47
CA PHE A 5 -36.32 -42.60 17.35
C PHE A 5 -34.85 -42.96 17.56
N ILE A 6 -34.53 -44.24 17.67
CA ILE A 6 -33.14 -44.72 17.84
C ILE A 6 -32.31 -44.48 16.55
N LEU A 7 -32.91 -44.61 15.37
CA LEU A 7 -32.27 -44.35 14.10
C LEU A 7 -31.97 -42.84 13.89
N LEU A 8 -32.80 -41.97 14.45
CA LEU A 8 -32.60 -40.53 14.36
C LEU A 8 -31.44 -40.05 15.27
N GLU A 9 -31.27 -40.64 16.44
CA GLU A 9 -30.16 -40.28 17.35
C GLU A 9 -28.80 -40.74 16.81
N VAL A 10 -28.73 -41.88 16.12
CA VAL A 10 -27.46 -42.35 15.50
C VAL A 10 -26.98 -41.44 14.35
N PHE A 11 -27.92 -40.79 13.63
CA PHE A 11 -27.55 -39.86 12.57
C PHE A 11 -26.95 -38.54 13.06
N LEU A 12 -27.22 -38.12 14.29
CA LEU A 12 -26.70 -36.90 14.87
C LEU A 12 -25.22 -37.00 15.32
N PHE A 13 -24.68 -38.21 15.49
CA PHE A 13 -23.29 -38.42 15.86
C PHE A 13 -22.31 -38.45 14.69
N PHE A 14 -22.79 -38.50 13.43
CA PHE A 14 -21.94 -38.49 12.25
C PHE A 14 -21.69 -37.10 11.65
N SER A 15 -22.29 -36.05 12.20
CA SER A 15 -22.13 -34.69 11.72
C SER A 15 -21.20 -33.92 12.65
N CYS A 16 -19.92 -34.11 12.58
CA CYS A 16 -18.87 -33.16 12.83
C CYS A 16 -17.52 -33.85 13.02
N ASN A 17 -16.80 -34.05 11.97
CA ASN A 17 -15.34 -34.10 12.09
C ASN A 17 -14.66 -33.81 10.75
N HIS A 18 -14.96 -32.63 10.15
CA HIS A 18 -14.09 -32.08 9.13
C HIS A 18 -13.19 -31.06 9.81
N ARG A 19 -12.24 -31.54 10.63
CA ARG A 19 -11.06 -30.73 10.95
C ARG A 19 -10.28 -30.57 9.64
N GLN A 20 -10.49 -29.48 8.94
CA GLN A 20 -9.48 -28.95 8.05
C GLN A 20 -8.27 -28.68 8.93
N SER A 21 -7.30 -29.57 8.89
CA SER A 21 -5.96 -29.25 9.34
C SER A 21 -5.45 -28.16 8.42
N THR A 22 -5.52 -26.92 8.87
CA THR A 22 -4.74 -25.82 8.29
C THR A 22 -3.29 -26.27 8.48
N GLU A 23 -2.67 -26.82 7.45
CA GLU A 23 -1.22 -26.99 7.43
C GLU A 23 -0.63 -25.61 7.57
N LEU A 24 -0.24 -25.28 8.79
CA LEU A 24 0.56 -24.08 9.04
C LEU A 24 1.83 -24.24 8.23
N LEU A 25 2.03 -23.34 7.30
CA LEU A 25 3.24 -23.26 6.50
C LEU A 25 4.41 -23.17 7.48
N LYS A 26 5.11 -24.28 7.71
CA LYS A 26 6.34 -24.31 8.50
C LYS A 26 7.42 -23.62 7.70
N ILE A 27 7.63 -22.34 7.98
CA ILE A 27 8.81 -21.62 7.51
C ILE A 27 10.00 -22.27 8.22
N LYS A 28 10.77 -23.07 7.50
CA LYS A 28 12.06 -23.53 8.01
C LYS A 28 12.99 -22.33 8.00
N PRO A 29 13.65 -21.99 9.13
CA PRO A 29 14.75 -21.04 9.08
C PRO A 29 15.79 -21.59 8.09
N ILE A 30 16.35 -20.71 7.27
CA ILE A 30 17.40 -21.06 6.32
C ILE A 30 18.62 -21.38 7.19
N ASP A 31 18.97 -22.66 7.26
CA ASP A 31 20.11 -23.14 8.07
C ASP A 31 21.46 -22.72 7.47
N GLU A 32 21.47 -22.31 6.20
CA GLU A 32 22.62 -21.73 5.52
C GLU A 32 22.20 -20.36 4.95
N LEU A 33 22.64 -19.30 5.58
CA LEU A 33 22.64 -17.97 5.01
C LEU A 33 23.55 -18.04 3.76
N GLN A 34 22.95 -18.15 2.57
CA GLN A 34 23.67 -17.76 1.36
C GLN A 34 24.04 -16.29 1.55
N THR A 35 25.32 -16.04 1.74
CA THR A 35 25.84 -14.72 2.09
C THR A 35 25.61 -13.70 0.97
N GLU A 36 25.37 -14.17 -0.27
CA GLU A 36 25.11 -13.34 -1.43
C GLU A 36 24.14 -14.06 -2.38
N ILE A 37 23.00 -13.43 -2.64
CA ILE A 37 22.07 -13.87 -3.67
C ILE A 37 22.30 -12.94 -4.87
N PRO A 38 22.74 -13.47 -6.03
CA PRO A 38 22.98 -12.64 -7.21
C PRO A 38 21.68 -12.03 -7.70
N VAL A 39 21.71 -10.76 -8.09
CA VAL A 39 20.53 -10.01 -8.57
C VAL A 39 19.87 -10.71 -9.77
N SER A 40 20.64 -11.44 -10.58
CA SER A 40 20.15 -12.23 -11.72
C SER A 40 19.15 -13.34 -11.37
N GLU A 41 19.01 -13.72 -10.08
CA GLU A 41 17.99 -14.70 -9.66
C GLU A 41 16.59 -14.11 -9.59
N PHE A 42 16.45 -12.77 -9.49
CA PHE A 42 15.16 -12.11 -9.36
C PHE A 42 14.97 -10.86 -10.24
N ALA A 43 15.95 -10.52 -11.08
CA ALA A 43 15.86 -9.42 -12.02
C ALA A 43 16.55 -9.75 -13.35
N ASP A 44 15.84 -9.59 -14.45
CA ASP A 44 16.40 -9.77 -15.80
C ASP A 44 17.29 -8.60 -16.21
N SER A 45 17.02 -7.41 -15.65
CA SER A 45 17.79 -6.19 -15.93
C SER A 45 17.72 -5.22 -14.76
N VAL A 46 18.74 -4.36 -14.66
CA VAL A 46 18.80 -3.26 -13.69
C VAL A 46 19.09 -1.98 -14.47
N SER A 47 18.31 -0.96 -14.20
CA SER A 47 18.48 0.38 -14.77
C SER A 47 18.70 1.41 -13.68
N LEU A 48 19.61 2.35 -13.92
CA LEU A 48 19.82 3.51 -13.05
C LEU A 48 19.22 4.74 -13.73
N ILE A 49 18.30 5.42 -13.03
CA ILE A 49 17.69 6.65 -13.51
C ILE A 49 18.23 7.81 -12.68
N GLN A 50 18.97 8.70 -13.30
CA GLN A 50 19.41 9.93 -12.66
C GLN A 50 18.23 10.92 -12.65
N LEU A 51 17.75 11.27 -11.46
CA LEU A 51 16.67 12.23 -11.33
C LEU A 51 17.17 13.67 -11.42
N ASP A 52 16.30 14.53 -11.96
CA ASP A 52 16.47 15.98 -11.91
C ASP A 52 16.62 16.44 -10.44
N ASN A 53 17.62 17.26 -10.16
CA ASN A 53 18.01 17.66 -8.81
C ASN A 53 17.35 18.95 -8.32
N ARG A 54 16.34 19.47 -9.02
CA ARG A 54 15.60 20.69 -8.59
C ARG A 54 14.95 20.57 -7.22
N PHE A 55 14.67 19.33 -6.79
CA PHE A 55 14.14 19.05 -5.46
C PHE A 55 15.07 18.13 -4.69
N LEU A 56 15.27 18.42 -3.41
CA LEU A 56 16.08 17.60 -2.53
C LEU A 56 15.31 16.34 -2.13
N LEU A 57 15.82 15.17 -2.49
CA LEU A 57 15.28 13.88 -2.07
C LEU A 57 15.80 13.47 -0.68
N ALA A 58 15.64 14.35 0.31
CA ALA A 58 16.14 14.10 1.67
C ALA A 58 15.37 12.99 2.41
N SER A 59 14.11 12.76 2.04
CA SER A 59 13.28 11.68 2.54
C SER A 59 12.33 11.30 1.41
N TYR A 60 12.36 10.05 1.00
CA TYR A 60 11.51 9.54 -0.08
C TYR A 60 10.61 8.43 0.45
N GLY A 61 9.35 8.50 0.07
CA GLY A 61 8.41 7.40 0.25
C GLY A 61 8.53 6.36 -0.86
N ASN A 62 7.72 5.31 -0.78
CA ASN A 62 7.67 4.29 -1.82
C ASN A 62 7.25 4.91 -3.16
N PRO A 63 8.02 4.73 -4.23
CA PRO A 63 7.63 5.22 -5.54
C PRO A 63 6.43 4.44 -6.08
N CYS A 64 5.56 5.12 -6.85
CA CYS A 64 4.46 4.50 -7.57
C CYS A 64 4.72 4.61 -9.08
N PHE A 65 4.62 3.48 -9.78
CA PHE A 65 4.96 3.38 -11.19
C PHE A 65 3.71 3.24 -12.08
N THR A 66 3.77 3.83 -13.28
CA THR A 66 2.82 3.62 -14.38
C THR A 66 3.61 3.23 -15.64
N ASP A 67 2.96 3.03 -16.76
CA ASP A 67 3.65 2.71 -18.03
C ASP A 67 4.43 3.91 -18.61
N SER A 68 4.15 5.14 -18.19
CA SER A 68 4.71 6.37 -18.81
C SER A 68 5.45 7.29 -17.87
N PHE A 69 5.24 7.17 -16.56
CA PHE A 69 5.86 8.01 -15.54
C PHE A 69 5.87 7.29 -14.20
N PHE A 70 6.59 7.83 -13.26
CA PHE A 70 6.50 7.42 -11.86
C PHE A 70 6.39 8.63 -10.94
N LEU A 71 5.86 8.37 -9.75
CA LEU A 71 5.67 9.36 -8.70
C LEU A 71 6.58 9.04 -7.52
N VAL A 72 7.11 10.07 -6.90
CA VAL A 72 7.91 9.99 -5.68
C VAL A 72 7.37 10.98 -4.66
N THR A 73 7.13 10.51 -3.43
CA THR A 73 6.81 11.42 -2.32
C THR A 73 8.09 11.91 -1.67
N VAL A 74 8.22 13.21 -1.55
CA VAL A 74 9.36 13.89 -0.92
C VAL A 74 8.86 14.86 0.16
N ALA A 75 9.76 15.46 0.92
CA ALA A 75 9.41 16.43 1.97
C ALA A 75 8.56 17.60 1.47
N ASP A 76 8.73 17.99 0.21
CA ASP A 76 8.05 19.11 -0.42
C ASP A 76 6.77 18.70 -1.19
N GLY A 77 6.41 17.42 -1.19
CA GLY A 77 5.16 16.94 -1.80
C GLY A 77 5.34 15.72 -2.70
N VAL A 78 4.45 15.56 -3.65
CA VAL A 78 4.46 14.48 -4.63
C VAL A 78 5.01 14.98 -5.95
N LEU A 79 6.08 14.36 -6.43
CA LEU A 79 6.77 14.72 -7.67
C LEU A 79 6.53 13.65 -8.73
N LYS A 80 6.26 14.08 -9.95
CA LYS A 80 6.07 13.24 -11.13
C LYS A 80 7.31 13.31 -12.02
N TYR A 81 7.88 12.15 -12.32
CA TYR A 81 9.07 12.00 -13.17
C TYR A 81 8.79 11.15 -14.39
N SER A 82 9.47 11.46 -15.48
CA SER A 82 9.60 10.56 -16.63
C SER A 82 10.59 9.44 -16.33
N TYR A 83 10.57 8.38 -17.13
CA TYR A 83 11.57 7.29 -17.05
C TYR A 83 12.98 7.71 -17.52
N THR A 84 13.12 8.91 -18.07
CA THR A 84 14.44 9.52 -18.34
C THR A 84 14.99 10.31 -17.14
N GLY A 85 14.21 10.42 -16.04
CA GLY A 85 14.59 11.15 -14.82
C GLY A 85 14.23 12.63 -14.84
N GLU A 86 13.57 13.12 -15.89
CA GLU A 86 13.12 14.50 -15.98
C GLU A 86 11.95 14.74 -15.03
N LEU A 87 12.00 15.82 -14.25
CA LEU A 87 10.88 16.27 -13.44
C LEU A 87 9.81 16.89 -14.33
N LEU A 88 8.67 16.20 -14.45
CA LEU A 88 7.55 16.66 -15.26
C LEU A 88 6.73 17.72 -14.54
N MET A 89 6.37 17.45 -13.26
CA MET A 89 5.59 18.37 -12.44
C MET A 89 5.56 17.96 -10.96
N LYS A 90 5.07 18.86 -10.13
CA LYS A 90 4.61 18.59 -8.77
C LYS A 90 3.10 18.38 -8.77
N ILE A 91 2.62 17.40 -8.03
CA ILE A 91 1.20 17.09 -7.92
C ILE A 91 0.64 17.72 -6.65
N GLY A 92 -0.28 18.69 -6.82
CA GLY A 92 -0.86 19.43 -5.71
C GLY A 92 0.17 20.21 -4.90
N GLU A 93 -0.25 20.73 -3.76
CA GLU A 93 0.60 21.52 -2.85
C GLU A 93 0.45 21.03 -1.41
N ILE A 94 1.48 21.27 -0.60
CA ILE A 94 1.44 21.06 0.84
C ILE A 94 0.82 22.27 1.50
N GLY A 95 -0.26 22.05 2.27
CA GLY A 95 -0.94 23.11 3.00
C GLY A 95 -2.21 22.63 3.67
N GLN A 96 -3.11 23.56 3.97
CA GLN A 96 -4.40 23.33 4.63
C GLN A 96 -5.59 23.75 3.77
N GLY A 97 -5.36 24.12 2.54
CA GLY A 97 -6.41 24.51 1.60
C GLY A 97 -7.23 23.32 1.10
N PRO A 98 -8.37 23.56 0.44
CA PRO A 98 -9.28 22.51 0.00
C PRO A 98 -8.68 21.56 -1.05
N MET A 99 -7.65 22.02 -1.78
CA MET A 99 -6.93 21.25 -2.81
C MET A 99 -5.52 20.85 -2.37
N GLU A 100 -5.17 21.11 -1.11
CA GLU A 100 -3.84 20.87 -0.54
C GLU A 100 -3.86 19.67 0.37
N TYR A 101 -2.70 19.03 0.54
CA TYR A 101 -2.51 17.89 1.43
C TYR A 101 -1.44 18.16 2.47
N ASN A 102 -1.48 17.43 3.59
CA ASN A 102 -0.50 17.55 4.65
C ASN A 102 0.83 16.86 4.26
N ARG A 103 1.95 17.27 4.88
CA ARG A 103 3.27 16.63 4.71
C ARG A 103 3.27 15.13 5.00
N ASN A 104 2.50 14.71 6.00
CA ASN A 104 2.40 13.31 6.38
C ASN A 104 1.33 12.63 5.53
N ASN A 105 1.70 12.25 4.32
CA ASN A 105 0.79 11.68 3.34
C ASN A 105 1.27 10.33 2.81
N LEU A 106 0.32 9.54 2.32
CA LEU A 106 0.54 8.35 1.53
C LEU A 106 0.01 8.60 0.11
N MET A 107 0.63 7.99 -0.86
CA MET A 107 0.27 8.16 -2.25
C MET A 107 -0.04 6.80 -2.88
N THR A 108 -1.01 6.78 -3.79
CA THR A 108 -1.31 5.64 -4.67
C THR A 108 -1.79 6.11 -6.03
N ILE A 109 -1.75 5.23 -7.01
CA ILE A 109 -2.21 5.49 -8.37
C ILE A 109 -3.37 4.56 -8.70
N ASP A 110 -4.48 5.15 -9.14
CA ASP A 110 -5.58 4.42 -9.77
C ASP A 110 -5.35 4.42 -11.29
N ILE A 111 -4.68 3.38 -11.76
CA ILE A 111 -4.31 3.24 -13.18
C ILE A 111 -5.56 3.18 -14.07
N ARG A 112 -6.62 2.50 -13.60
CA ARG A 112 -7.85 2.30 -14.37
C ARG A 112 -8.57 3.61 -14.65
N ASN A 113 -8.65 4.48 -13.65
CA ASN A 113 -9.34 5.77 -13.76
C ASN A 113 -8.38 6.94 -14.04
N LYS A 114 -7.08 6.67 -14.21
CA LYS A 114 -6.02 7.67 -14.44
C LYS A 114 -6.03 8.76 -13.36
N ARG A 115 -6.03 8.35 -12.08
CA ARG A 115 -6.05 9.26 -10.95
C ARG A 115 -4.86 9.03 -10.04
N ILE A 116 -4.36 10.10 -9.45
CA ILE A 116 -3.39 10.12 -8.37
C ILE A 116 -4.15 10.42 -7.10
N ARG A 117 -4.01 9.55 -6.08
CA ARG A 117 -4.66 9.70 -4.78
C ARG A 117 -3.62 9.99 -3.73
N VAL A 118 -3.79 11.08 -3.02
CA VAL A 118 -2.95 11.47 -1.89
C VAL A 118 -3.78 11.42 -0.62
N TYR A 119 -3.36 10.59 0.33
CA TYR A 119 -4.04 10.42 1.61
C TYR A 119 -3.35 11.28 2.67
N SER A 120 -4.04 12.29 3.17
CA SER A 120 -3.62 13.08 4.32
C SER A 120 -4.09 12.38 5.59
N ILE A 121 -3.21 11.63 6.24
CA ILE A 121 -3.55 10.73 7.34
C ILE A 121 -4.12 11.49 8.53
N GLN A 122 -3.49 12.61 8.90
CA GLN A 122 -3.90 13.41 10.06
C GLN A 122 -5.28 14.06 9.89
N GLU A 123 -5.62 14.43 8.66
CA GLU A 123 -6.90 15.06 8.32
C GLU A 123 -7.97 14.04 7.96
N LYS A 124 -7.62 12.76 7.85
CA LYS A 124 -8.51 11.66 7.41
C LYS A 124 -9.17 11.98 6.07
N VAL A 125 -8.40 12.52 5.12
CA VAL A 125 -8.89 12.88 3.79
C VAL A 125 -8.06 12.19 2.71
N MET A 126 -8.73 11.88 1.60
CA MET A 126 -8.12 11.52 0.33
C MET A 126 -8.37 12.64 -0.67
N ILE A 127 -7.33 13.07 -1.34
CA ILE A 127 -7.39 14.07 -2.40
C ILE A 127 -7.05 13.36 -3.70
N GLU A 128 -7.88 13.56 -4.71
CA GLU A 128 -7.69 12.99 -6.03
C GLU A 128 -7.26 14.08 -7.01
N TYR A 129 -6.23 13.76 -7.79
CA TYR A 129 -5.73 14.57 -8.89
C TYR A 129 -5.79 13.77 -10.20
N SER A 130 -5.90 14.48 -11.32
CA SER A 130 -5.67 13.90 -12.64
C SER A 130 -4.18 13.54 -12.83
N TYR A 131 -3.85 12.80 -13.89
CA TYR A 131 -2.45 12.58 -14.28
C TYR A 131 -1.75 13.88 -14.70
N ASP A 132 -2.51 14.92 -15.04
CA ASP A 132 -1.99 16.26 -15.41
C ASP A 132 -1.89 17.20 -14.19
N GLY A 133 -2.18 16.68 -12.99
CA GLY A 133 -2.04 17.41 -11.73
C GLY A 133 -3.26 18.25 -11.34
N ASP A 134 -4.35 18.20 -12.11
CA ASP A 134 -5.55 18.95 -11.80
C ASP A 134 -6.27 18.33 -10.61
N PHE A 135 -6.73 19.16 -9.67
CA PHE A 135 -7.57 18.74 -8.57
C PHE A 135 -8.92 18.20 -9.09
N LEU A 136 -9.30 17.01 -8.63
CA LEU A 136 -10.57 16.39 -9.02
C LEU A 136 -11.56 16.29 -7.88
N ASN A 137 -11.10 15.86 -6.71
CA ASN A 137 -12.02 15.58 -5.60
C ASN A 137 -11.29 15.56 -4.25
N ARG A 138 -12.04 15.75 -3.15
CA ARG A 138 -11.60 15.57 -1.77
C ARG A 138 -12.64 14.77 -1.01
N VAL A 139 -12.25 13.64 -0.43
CA VAL A 139 -13.12 12.73 0.30
C VAL A 139 -12.65 12.65 1.74
N HIS A 140 -13.57 12.84 2.69
CA HIS A 140 -13.32 12.61 4.10
C HIS A 140 -13.67 11.16 4.47
N PHE A 141 -12.87 10.57 5.35
CA PHE A 141 -13.11 9.23 5.87
C PHE A 141 -13.48 9.29 7.35
N ASP A 142 -14.58 8.67 7.71
CA ASP A 142 -14.95 8.41 9.09
C ASP A 142 -14.24 7.11 9.57
N LEU A 143 -12.93 7.23 9.79
CA LEU A 143 -12.17 6.12 10.35
C LEU A 143 -12.08 6.27 11.87
N PRO A 144 -12.25 5.17 12.63
CA PRO A 144 -11.99 5.20 14.07
C PRO A 144 -10.59 5.73 14.36
N ASP A 145 -10.42 6.43 15.48
CA ASP A 145 -9.16 7.12 15.81
C ASP A 145 -7.98 6.17 16.00
N ASP A 146 -8.25 4.89 16.27
CA ASP A 146 -7.29 3.81 16.46
C ASP A 146 -6.90 3.07 15.17
N THR A 147 -7.54 3.35 14.04
CA THR A 147 -7.31 2.62 12.77
C THR A 147 -5.92 2.87 12.18
N PHE A 148 -5.29 4.02 12.45
CA PHE A 148 -3.93 4.38 12.02
C PHE A 148 -2.97 4.62 13.20
N GLY A 149 -3.34 4.18 14.40
CA GLY A 149 -2.44 4.23 15.55
C GLY A 149 -1.25 3.30 15.30
N TYR A 150 -0.04 3.86 15.25
CA TYR A 150 1.11 3.07 15.63
C TYR A 150 0.81 2.50 17.02
N PRO A 151 1.00 1.19 17.28
CA PRO A 151 0.79 0.65 18.60
C PRO A 151 1.73 1.37 19.55
N THR A 152 1.21 2.38 20.27
CA THR A 152 1.95 3.20 21.22
C THR A 152 2.21 2.48 22.54
N THR A 153 1.82 1.21 22.64
CA THR A 153 2.10 0.40 23.84
C THR A 153 2.47 -1.02 23.43
N MET A 154 3.76 -1.26 23.21
CA MET A 154 4.30 -2.55 23.63
C MET A 154 4.21 -2.57 25.16
N ARG A 155 3.17 -3.18 25.71
CA ARG A 155 3.20 -3.62 27.11
C ARG A 155 4.16 -4.82 27.18
N VAL A 156 5.30 -4.62 27.80
CA VAL A 156 6.19 -5.67 28.31
C VAL A 156 5.45 -6.43 29.40
#